data_a2e76a776aaa4990571d02c6cc857cea
#
_entry.id   a2e76a776aaa4990571d02c6cc857cea
#
_cell.length_a   1.000
_cell.length_b   1.000
_cell.length_c   1.000
_cell.angle_alpha   90.00
_cell.angle_beta   90.00
_cell.angle_gamma   90.00
#
_symmetry.space_group_name_H-M   'P 1'
#
loop_
_entity.id
_entity.type
_entity.pdbx_description
1 polymer ?
#
loop_
_entity_poly.entity_id
_entity_poly.type
_entity_poly.pdbx_seq_one_letter_code
_entity_poly.pdbx_strand_id
1 'polypeptide(L)' 'MSPAELIPAVFLAGPLCGHRQEVMRGSREAEGHHSKTGEVVLYRATAEQDRKGSRIFQYAGVSRMPCN' A
#
# COMPACT_ATOMS: atom_id res chain seq x y z
N MET A 1 -7.96 24.14 -9.92
CA MET A 1 -7.75 23.05 -8.97
C MET A 1 -6.88 21.98 -9.60
N SER A 2 -5.75 21.69 -9.00
CA SER A 2 -4.86 20.68 -9.56
C SER A 2 -5.38 19.28 -9.30
N PRO A 3 -5.33 18.38 -10.29
CA PRO A 3 -5.69 17.00 -10.04
C PRO A 3 -4.71 16.37 -9.05
N ALA A 4 -5.16 15.39 -8.32
CA ALA A 4 -4.29 14.65 -7.44
C ALA A 4 -3.23 13.95 -8.28
N GLU A 5 -1.98 14.07 -7.88
CA GLU A 5 -0.89 13.42 -8.57
C GLU A 5 -0.75 11.99 -8.05
N LEU A 6 -0.70 11.04 -8.97
CA LEU A 6 -0.49 9.65 -8.64
C LEU A 6 0.97 9.30 -8.79
N ILE A 7 1.49 8.55 -7.84
CA ILE A 7 2.87 8.07 -7.88
C ILE A 7 2.87 6.56 -7.76
N PRO A 8 3.86 5.88 -8.36
CA PRO A 8 3.94 4.44 -8.24
C PRO A 8 4.33 4.03 -6.82
N ALA A 9 3.78 2.92 -6.38
CA ALA A 9 4.08 2.35 -5.07
C ALA A 9 4.27 0.86 -5.20
N VAL A 10 5.12 0.31 -4.34
CA VAL A 10 5.35 -1.13 -4.24
C VAL A 10 5.19 -1.54 -2.78
N PHE A 11 4.49 -2.64 -2.55
CA PHE A 11 4.26 -3.15 -1.21
C PHE A 11 5.27 -4.23 -0.89
N LEU A 12 5.88 -4.14 0.28
CA LEU A 12 6.85 -5.13 0.75
C LEU A 12 6.32 -5.83 1.99
N ALA A 13 6.61 -7.12 2.06
CA ALA A 13 6.19 -8.00 3.13
C ALA A 13 4.67 -8.17 3.16
N GLY A 14 4.20 -9.04 4.01
CA GLY A 14 2.78 -9.30 4.17
C GLY A 14 2.12 -9.94 2.96
N PRO A 15 0.79 -10.02 2.97
CA PRO A 15 0.07 -10.74 1.93
C PRO A 15 0.12 -10.10 0.55
N LEU A 16 0.43 -8.81 0.47
CA LEU A 16 0.53 -8.11 -0.82
C LEU A 16 1.97 -7.83 -1.23
N CYS A 17 2.92 -8.60 -0.72
CA CYS A 17 4.33 -8.43 -1.04
C CYS A 17 4.55 -8.47 -2.56
N GLY A 18 5.22 -7.45 -3.08
CA GLY A 18 5.49 -7.35 -4.51
C GLY A 18 4.38 -6.69 -5.32
N HIS A 19 3.24 -6.45 -4.71
CA HIS A 19 2.14 -5.78 -5.40
C HIS A 19 2.51 -4.34 -5.71
N ARG A 20 2.19 -3.90 -6.92
CA ARG A 20 2.45 -2.53 -7.36
C ARG A 20 1.14 -1.87 -7.71
N GLN A 21 1.00 -0.62 -7.30
CA GLN A 21 -0.18 0.18 -7.65
C GLN A 21 0.21 1.65 -7.59
N GLU A 22 -0.69 2.50 -8.08
CA GLU A 22 -0.52 3.92 -7.96
C GLU A 22 -1.26 4.42 -6.73
N VAL A 23 -0.64 5.37 -6.03
CA VAL A 23 -1.24 6.00 -4.86
C VAL A 23 -1.14 7.51 -5.03
N MET A 24 -1.97 8.23 -4.31
CA MET A 24 -1.90 9.69 -4.33
C MET A 24 -0.62 10.16 -3.67
N ARG A 25 0.01 11.14 -4.29
CA ARG A 25 1.20 11.74 -3.74
C ARG A 25 0.91 12.27 -2.33
N GLY A 26 1.79 11.97 -1.40
CA GLY A 26 1.58 12.37 -0.02
C GLY A 26 0.81 11.35 0.82
N SER A 27 0.31 10.28 0.21
CA SER A 27 -0.34 9.22 0.97
C SER A 27 0.65 8.61 1.94
N ARG A 28 0.23 8.47 3.19
CA ARG A 28 1.05 7.86 4.23
C ARG A 28 0.73 6.40 4.44
N GLU A 29 -0.47 6.00 4.04
CA GLU A 29 -0.95 4.64 4.23
C GLU A 29 -1.73 4.20 3.02
N ALA A 30 -1.75 2.89 2.81
CA ALA A 30 -2.56 2.30 1.76
C ALA A 30 -3.17 1.01 2.29
N GLU A 31 -4.38 0.73 1.87
CA GLU A 31 -5.08 -0.47 2.27
C GLU A 31 -5.24 -1.40 1.09
N GLY A 32 -5.22 -2.69 1.37
CA GLY A 32 -5.50 -3.70 0.37
C GLY A 32 -6.32 -4.82 1.00
N HIS A 33 -6.78 -5.73 0.17
CA HIS A 33 -7.56 -6.87 0.64
C HIS A 33 -6.80 -8.16 0.43
N HIS A 34 -6.75 -8.98 1.45
CA HIS A 34 -6.19 -10.31 1.33
C HIS A 34 -7.16 -11.15 0.50
N SER A 35 -6.69 -11.69 -0.62
CA SER A 35 -7.56 -12.38 -1.56
C SER A 35 -8.23 -13.63 -1.00
N LYS A 36 -7.61 -14.29 -0.03
CA LYS A 36 -8.14 -15.52 0.53
C LYS A 36 -9.05 -15.31 1.72
N THR A 37 -8.77 -14.30 2.53
CA THR A 37 -9.47 -14.10 3.79
C THR A 37 -10.40 -12.91 3.79
N GLY A 38 -10.22 -11.99 2.84
CA GLY A 38 -11.00 -10.76 2.81
C GLY A 38 -10.57 -9.73 3.84
N GLU A 39 -9.53 -10.02 4.61
CA GLU A 39 -9.05 -9.07 5.59
C GLU A 39 -8.50 -7.82 4.92
N VAL A 40 -8.74 -6.68 5.55
CA VAL A 40 -8.16 -5.43 5.10
C VAL A 40 -6.79 -5.28 5.75
N VAL A 41 -5.76 -5.20 4.94
CA VAL A 41 -4.39 -5.09 5.43
C VAL A 41 -3.90 -3.67 5.20
N LEU A 42 -3.04 -3.21 6.09
CA LEU A 42 -2.54 -1.84 6.07
C LEU A 42 -1.06 -1.84 5.73
N TYR A 43 -0.69 -0.95 4.82
CA TYR A 43 0.70 -0.69 4.46
C TYR A 43 1.01 0.77 4.70
N ARG A 44 2.19 1.03 5.24
CA ARG A 44 2.62 2.41 5.53
C ARG A 44 3.75 2.83 4.61
N ALA A 45 3.65 4.06 4.13
CA ALA A 45 4.68 4.63 3.30
C ALA A 45 5.97 4.80 4.10
N THR A 46 7.09 4.51 3.45
CA THR A 46 8.41 4.77 4.01
C THR A 46 9.04 5.94 3.26
N ALA A 47 10.17 6.39 3.74
CA ALA A 47 10.93 7.43 3.06
C ALA A 47 11.75 6.87 1.89
N GLU A 48 11.71 5.56 1.69
CA GLU A 48 12.54 4.90 0.68
C GLU A 48 11.81 4.72 -0.62
N GLN A 49 12.58 4.58 -1.69
CA GLN A 49 12.08 4.28 -3.01
C GLN A 49 12.87 3.12 -3.57
N ASP A 50 12.24 2.34 -4.45
CA ASP A 50 12.97 1.27 -5.13
C ASP A 50 13.76 1.85 -6.31
N ARG A 51 14.43 0.97 -7.05
CA ARG A 51 15.27 1.39 -8.19
C ARG A 51 14.49 2.08 -9.28
N LYS A 52 13.20 1.82 -9.37
CA LYS A 52 12.33 2.40 -10.40
C LYS A 52 11.68 3.70 -9.93
N GLY A 53 11.98 4.12 -8.71
CA GLY A 53 11.38 5.32 -8.14
C GLY A 53 10.03 5.11 -7.50
N SER A 54 9.61 3.85 -7.35
CA SER A 54 8.36 3.55 -6.66
C SER A 54 8.53 3.71 -5.16
N ARG A 55 7.55 4.36 -4.54
CA ARG A 55 7.55 4.52 -3.09
C ARG A 55 7.35 3.16 -2.42
N ILE A 56 8.17 2.85 -1.45
CA ILE A 56 8.07 1.60 -0.73
C ILE A 56 7.07 1.75 0.41
N PHE A 57 6.07 0.86 0.42
CA PHE A 57 5.10 0.76 1.50
C PHE A 57 5.36 -0.54 2.24
N GLN A 58 5.50 -0.43 3.55
CA GLN A 58 5.83 -1.57 4.39
C GLN A 58 4.58 -2.10 5.08
N TYR A 59 4.48 -3.42 5.19
CA TYR A 59 3.35 -4.05 5.86
C TYR A 59 3.25 -3.59 7.32
N ALA A 60 2.09 -3.13 7.71
CA ALA A 60 1.85 -2.60 9.06
C ALA A 60 0.84 -3.44 9.85
N GLY A 61 0.27 -4.46 9.23
CA GLY A 61 -0.64 -5.36 9.93
C GLY A 61 -2.04 -5.34 9.35
N VAL A 62 -2.94 -6.03 10.02
CA VAL A 62 -4.34 -6.09 9.61
C VAL A 62 -5.05 -4.84 10.14
N SER A 63 -5.64 -4.08 9.22
CA SER A 63 -6.35 -2.86 9.57
C SER A 63 -7.75 -3.15 10.09
N ARG A 64 -8.40 -4.16 9.50
CA ARG A 64 -9.78 -4.47 9.85
C ARG A 64 -10.04 -5.95 9.59
N MET A 65 -10.71 -6.59 10.53
CA MET A 65 -11.14 -7.95 10.34
C MET A 65 -12.48 -7.99 9.60
N PRO A 66 -12.72 -9.01 8.77
CA PRO A 66 -14.03 -9.15 8.15
C PRO A 66 -15.11 -9.23 9.20
N CYS A 67 -16.22 -8.57 8.95
CA CYS A 67 -17.35 -8.62 9.85
C CYS A 67 -18.22 -9.82 9.49
N ASN A 68 -18.45 -10.67 10.42
CA ASN A 68 -19.28 -11.85 10.18
C ASN A 68 -20.72 -11.58 10.55
#